data_d0defe9d8498873088cbfc14b78c5bce
#
_entry.id   d0defe9d8498873088cbfc14b78c5bce
#
_cell.length_a   1.000
_cell.length_b   1.000
_cell.length_c   1.000
_cell.angle_alpha   90.00
_cell.angle_beta   90.00
_cell.angle_gamma   90.00
#
_symmetry.space_group_name_H-M   'P 1'
#
loop_
_entity.id
_entity.type
_entity.pdbx_description
1 polymer ?
#
loop_
_entity_poly.entity_id
_entity_poly.type
_entity_poly.pdbx_seq_one_letter_code
_entity_poly.pdbx_strand_id
1 'polypeptide(L)'
;MLTKCRIEKILGLVKKEYDYMDNKPIHIVTDYEGTWYSETTSFDYTLNVSKNFDDYFFIEFFYQYLAEEFNFDLTWADVDYQNTMNALVLLHEIGHIQQTMNIKVTRNWAKKLTMTYNNYRAETLFMSTEEQMVAYRKISYEYLADKFAVEIFNKYAVKILAILNGTTQKEIKNRLAEVKKEVA
;
A
#
# COMPACT_ATOMS: atom_id res chain seq x y z
N MET A 1 -8.25 13.78 -2.00
CA MET A 1 -9.26 12.74 -2.29
C MET A 1 -8.75 11.84 -3.41
N LEU A 2 -8.74 10.53 -3.20
CA LEU A 2 -8.40 9.54 -4.22
C LEU A 2 -9.50 9.49 -5.29
N THR A 3 -9.08 9.62 -6.54
CA THR A 3 -9.96 9.48 -7.70
C THR A 3 -9.41 8.39 -8.62
N LYS A 4 -10.26 7.73 -9.37
CA LYS A 4 -9.86 6.70 -10.35
C LYS A 4 -8.69 7.17 -11.23
N CYS A 5 -8.77 8.39 -11.78
CA CYS A 5 -7.71 8.95 -12.63
C CYS A 5 -6.36 9.09 -11.89
N ARG A 6 -6.37 9.44 -10.59
CA ARG A 6 -5.12 9.52 -9.79
C ARG A 6 -4.55 8.14 -9.54
N ILE A 7 -5.39 7.16 -9.23
CA ILE A 7 -4.99 5.76 -9.05
C ILE A 7 -4.40 5.20 -10.35
N GLU A 8 -5.04 5.42 -11.49
CA GLU A 8 -4.53 4.99 -12.81
C GLU A 8 -3.14 5.58 -13.12
N LYS A 9 -2.90 6.84 -12.76
CA LYS A 9 -1.58 7.47 -12.92
C LYS A 9 -0.52 6.81 -12.03
N ILE A 10 -0.85 6.50 -10.77
CA ILE A 10 0.06 5.81 -9.85
C ILE A 10 0.32 4.38 -10.34
N LEU A 11 -0.73 3.66 -10.73
CA LEU A 11 -0.60 2.32 -11.32
C LEU A 11 0.28 2.34 -12.58
N GLY A 12 0.18 3.38 -13.41
CA GLY A 12 1.04 3.56 -14.57
C GLY A 12 2.53 3.79 -14.23
N LEU A 13 2.86 4.24 -13.00
CA LEU A 13 4.24 4.28 -12.53
C LEU A 13 4.73 2.87 -12.14
N VAL A 14 3.88 2.10 -11.46
CA VAL A 14 4.18 0.72 -11.06
C VAL A 14 4.38 -0.15 -12.29
N LYS A 15 3.50 -0.06 -13.27
CA LYS A 15 3.59 -0.84 -14.52
C LYS A 15 4.89 -0.62 -15.29
N LYS A 16 5.47 0.57 -15.22
CA LYS A 16 6.79 0.85 -15.81
C LYS A 16 7.94 0.08 -15.16
N GLU A 17 7.77 -0.33 -13.92
CA GLU A 17 8.77 -1.13 -13.20
C GLU A 17 8.56 -2.64 -13.42
N TYR A 18 7.33 -3.02 -13.77
CA TYR A 18 6.91 -4.42 -13.86
C TYR A 18 6.15 -4.66 -15.17
N ASP A 19 6.87 -4.81 -16.28
CA ASP A 19 6.34 -4.96 -17.64
C ASP A 19 5.26 -6.05 -17.76
N TYR A 20 5.35 -7.12 -16.96
CA TYR A 20 4.34 -8.20 -16.95
C TYR A 20 2.97 -7.76 -16.44
N MET A 21 2.88 -6.61 -15.76
CA MET A 21 1.60 -6.03 -15.33
C MET A 21 0.89 -5.28 -16.46
N ASP A 22 1.57 -4.88 -17.53
CA ASP A 22 1.00 -4.05 -18.59
C ASP A 22 -0.14 -4.74 -19.34
N ASN A 23 -0.03 -6.04 -19.55
CA ASN A 23 -0.97 -6.83 -20.34
C ASN A 23 -2.15 -7.37 -19.52
N LYS A 24 -2.28 -6.98 -18.24
CA LYS A 24 -3.34 -7.47 -17.36
C LYS A 24 -4.30 -6.33 -17.04
N PRO A 25 -5.61 -6.49 -17.27
CA PRO A 25 -6.58 -5.51 -16.84
C PRO A 25 -6.64 -5.48 -15.30
N ILE A 26 -6.58 -4.27 -14.73
CA ILE A 26 -6.82 -4.03 -13.31
C ILE A 26 -8.03 -3.13 -13.22
N HIS A 27 -9.11 -3.64 -12.66
CA HIS A 27 -10.32 -2.90 -12.42
C HIS A 27 -10.20 -2.06 -11.15
N ILE A 28 -10.51 -0.77 -11.22
CA ILE A 28 -10.44 0.15 -10.09
C ILE A 28 -11.85 0.54 -9.71
N VAL A 29 -12.21 0.25 -8.46
CA VAL A 29 -13.47 0.60 -7.81
C VAL A 29 -13.18 1.64 -6.73
N THR A 30 -13.73 2.85 -6.85
CA THR A 30 -13.42 4.00 -5.98
C THR A 30 -14.56 4.40 -5.03
N ASP A 31 -15.73 3.84 -5.20
CA ASP A 31 -16.92 4.18 -4.39
C ASP A 31 -17.21 3.08 -3.34
N TYR A 32 -16.18 2.32 -2.99
CA TYR A 32 -16.30 1.26 -2.00
C TYR A 32 -16.39 1.85 -0.58
N GLU A 33 -17.40 1.41 0.17
CA GLU A 33 -17.54 1.71 1.58
C GLU A 33 -16.95 0.55 2.39
N GLY A 34 -15.77 0.75 2.99
CA GLY A 34 -15.11 -0.27 3.78
C GLY A 34 -13.58 -0.23 3.70
N THR A 35 -12.95 -1.28 4.19
CA THR A 35 -11.49 -1.44 4.15
C THR A 35 -11.01 -1.62 2.72
N TRP A 36 -9.91 -0.98 2.37
CA TRP A 36 -9.27 -1.17 1.07
C TRP A 36 -8.79 -2.62 0.93
N TYR A 37 -8.97 -3.17 -0.24
CA TYR A 37 -8.47 -4.50 -0.53
C TYR A 37 -8.30 -4.71 -2.04
N SER A 38 -7.44 -5.66 -2.38
CA SER A 38 -7.31 -6.17 -3.74
C SER A 38 -7.93 -7.55 -3.86
N GLU A 39 -8.57 -7.82 -4.98
CA GLU A 39 -9.16 -9.11 -5.31
C GLU A 39 -8.55 -9.65 -6.60
N THR A 40 -8.21 -10.93 -6.56
CA THR A 40 -7.67 -11.63 -7.72
C THR A 40 -8.54 -12.83 -8.01
N THR A 41 -9.12 -12.85 -9.19
CA THR A 41 -9.77 -14.03 -9.77
C THR A 41 -8.83 -14.70 -10.77
N SER A 42 -9.28 -15.80 -11.38
CA SER A 42 -8.46 -16.52 -12.37
C SER A 42 -8.10 -15.68 -13.59
N PHE A 43 -8.82 -14.59 -13.85
CA PHE A 43 -8.70 -13.79 -15.08
C PHE A 43 -8.59 -12.29 -14.84
N ASP A 44 -9.09 -11.79 -13.71
CA ASP A 44 -9.22 -10.36 -13.45
C ASP A 44 -8.59 -9.97 -12.11
N TYR A 45 -8.14 -8.73 -12.04
CA TYR A 45 -7.61 -8.09 -10.83
C TYR A 45 -8.47 -6.88 -10.51
N THR A 46 -8.95 -6.78 -9.28
CA THR A 46 -9.75 -5.65 -8.83
C THR A 46 -9.08 -4.97 -7.64
N LEU A 47 -8.99 -3.65 -7.71
CA LEU A 47 -8.49 -2.79 -6.65
C LEU A 47 -9.67 -1.99 -6.10
N ASN A 48 -10.08 -2.32 -4.89
CA ASN A 48 -11.19 -1.66 -4.19
C ASN A 48 -10.62 -0.64 -3.22
N VAL A 49 -10.89 0.63 -3.43
CA VAL A 49 -10.42 1.74 -2.61
C VAL A 49 -11.55 2.68 -2.26
N SER A 50 -11.60 3.12 -1.01
CA SER A 50 -12.47 4.20 -0.57
C SER A 50 -11.83 5.56 -0.87
N LYS A 51 -12.56 6.65 -0.59
CA LYS A 51 -12.11 8.03 -0.87
C LYS A 51 -10.87 8.41 -0.08
N ASN A 52 -10.78 7.98 1.17
CA ASN A 52 -9.65 8.16 2.07
C ASN A 52 -9.49 6.92 2.94
N PHE A 53 -8.29 6.73 3.47
CA PHE A 53 -8.05 5.79 4.55
C PHE A 53 -8.04 6.57 5.86
N ASP A 54 -8.98 6.29 6.79
CA ASP A 54 -9.29 7.16 7.94
C ASP A 54 -9.07 6.49 9.30
N ASP A 55 -8.49 5.29 9.34
CA ASP A 55 -8.18 4.61 10.60
C ASP A 55 -6.90 5.18 11.23
N TYR A 56 -7.05 6.20 12.09
CA TYR A 56 -5.93 6.89 12.72
C TYR A 56 -5.04 5.99 13.58
N PHE A 57 -5.63 5.07 14.33
CA PHE A 57 -4.85 4.15 15.15
C PHE A 57 -3.98 3.23 14.28
N PHE A 58 -4.56 2.70 13.23
CA PHE A 58 -3.82 1.90 12.25
C PHE A 58 -2.71 2.72 11.59
N ILE A 59 -2.98 4.00 11.26
CA ILE A 59 -2.05 4.87 10.55
C ILE A 59 -0.76 5.09 11.37
N GLU A 60 -0.86 5.47 12.65
CA GLU A 60 0.33 5.71 13.49
C GLU A 60 1.16 4.44 13.66
N PHE A 61 0.50 3.34 13.99
CA PHE A 61 1.14 2.04 14.09
C PHE A 61 1.85 1.66 12.78
N PHE A 62 1.18 1.85 11.65
CA PHE A 62 1.70 1.45 10.35
C PHE A 62 2.93 2.25 9.93
N TYR A 63 2.93 3.56 10.16
CA TYR A 63 4.10 4.39 9.88
C TYR A 63 5.32 3.96 10.70
N GLN A 64 5.13 3.72 11.99
CA GLN A 64 6.22 3.26 12.87
C GLN A 64 6.75 1.90 12.42
N TYR A 65 5.86 0.95 12.17
CA TYR A 65 6.22 -0.36 11.65
C TYR A 65 7.01 -0.25 10.34
N LEU A 66 6.58 0.57 9.38
CA LEU A 66 7.30 0.72 8.11
C LEU A 66 8.67 1.38 8.29
N ALA A 67 8.81 2.32 9.24
CA ALA A 67 10.08 2.95 9.55
C ALA A 67 11.07 1.95 10.16
N GLU A 68 10.62 1.14 11.11
CA GLU A 68 11.46 0.15 11.81
C GLU A 68 11.86 -1.02 10.89
N GLU A 69 10.91 -1.55 10.14
CA GLU A 69 11.12 -2.77 9.36
C GLU A 69 11.74 -2.52 7.98
N PHE A 70 11.41 -1.39 7.34
CA PHE A 70 11.82 -1.09 5.96
C PHE A 70 12.59 0.22 5.81
N ASN A 71 12.98 0.88 6.91
CA ASN A 71 13.65 2.19 6.91
C ASN A 71 12.84 3.25 6.12
N PHE A 72 11.52 3.27 6.30
CA PHE A 72 10.68 4.29 5.70
C PHE A 72 10.99 5.65 6.30
N ASP A 73 11.21 6.67 5.45
CA ASP A 73 11.49 8.05 5.88
C ASP A 73 10.19 8.73 6.34
N LEU A 74 10.02 8.85 7.67
CA LEU A 74 8.84 9.47 8.29
C LEU A 74 8.67 10.95 7.92
N THR A 75 9.71 11.63 7.41
CA THR A 75 9.61 13.00 6.91
C THR A 75 8.51 13.16 5.86
N TRP A 76 8.17 12.10 5.12
CA TRP A 76 7.07 12.12 4.16
C TRP A 76 5.70 12.30 4.81
N ALA A 77 5.51 11.79 6.03
CA ALA A 77 4.30 12.03 6.80
C ALA A 77 4.17 13.52 7.19
N ASP A 78 5.29 14.17 7.53
CA ASP A 78 5.30 15.60 7.82
C ASP A 78 5.02 16.47 6.59
N VAL A 79 5.46 16.02 5.41
CA VAL A 79 5.16 16.70 4.13
C VAL A 79 3.67 16.64 3.80
N ASP A 80 3.03 15.48 3.94
CA ASP A 80 1.61 15.27 3.69
C ASP A 80 1.14 13.94 4.31
N TYR A 81 0.72 13.99 5.55
CA TYR A 81 0.33 12.83 6.35
C TYR A 81 -0.71 11.93 5.65
N GLN A 82 -1.83 12.53 5.26
CA GLN A 82 -2.96 11.77 4.70
C GLN A 82 -2.64 11.18 3.32
N ASN A 83 -2.00 11.96 2.42
CA ASN A 83 -1.72 11.44 1.09
C ASN A 83 -0.53 10.48 1.08
N THR A 84 0.40 10.58 2.01
CA THR A 84 1.46 9.58 2.20
C THR A 84 0.85 8.25 2.62
N MET A 85 -0.08 8.25 3.58
CA MET A 85 -0.79 7.04 3.98
C MET A 85 -1.63 6.46 2.85
N ASN A 86 -2.44 7.27 2.20
CA ASN A 86 -3.22 6.84 1.05
C ASN A 86 -2.34 6.19 -0.03
N ALA A 87 -1.14 6.73 -0.25
CA ALA A 87 -0.18 6.18 -1.20
C ALA A 87 0.34 4.81 -0.75
N LEU A 88 0.75 4.69 0.51
CA LEU A 88 1.32 3.44 1.04
C LEU A 88 0.29 2.31 1.04
N VAL A 89 -0.94 2.56 1.50
CA VAL A 89 -2.00 1.56 1.49
C VAL A 89 -2.40 1.19 0.05
N LEU A 90 -2.49 2.17 -0.85
CA LEU A 90 -2.74 1.89 -2.27
C LEU A 90 -1.65 1.01 -2.88
N LEU A 91 -0.39 1.31 -2.60
CA LEU A 91 0.75 0.54 -3.11
C LEU A 91 0.82 -0.84 -2.48
N HIS A 92 0.44 -1.01 -1.20
CA HIS A 92 0.31 -2.30 -0.56
C HIS A 92 -0.70 -3.20 -1.30
N GLU A 93 -1.89 -2.68 -1.61
CA GLU A 93 -2.89 -3.42 -2.37
C GLU A 93 -2.43 -3.75 -3.80
N ILE A 94 -1.72 -2.83 -4.45
CA ILE A 94 -1.07 -3.10 -5.75
C ILE A 94 0.01 -4.19 -5.59
N GLY A 95 0.71 -4.22 -4.46
CA GLY A 95 1.69 -5.25 -4.12
C GLY A 95 1.07 -6.64 -4.09
N HIS A 96 -0.13 -6.81 -3.53
CA HIS A 96 -0.85 -8.08 -3.59
C HIS A 96 -1.19 -8.51 -5.03
N ILE A 97 -1.63 -7.55 -5.85
CA ILE A 97 -1.88 -7.83 -7.28
C ILE A 97 -0.57 -8.25 -7.97
N GLN A 98 0.53 -7.54 -7.73
CA GLN A 98 1.85 -7.86 -8.28
C GLN A 98 2.31 -9.27 -7.88
N GLN A 99 2.17 -9.64 -6.61
CA GLN A 99 2.51 -10.97 -6.12
C GLN A 99 1.71 -12.05 -6.84
N THR A 100 0.41 -11.85 -6.99
CA THR A 100 -0.48 -12.84 -7.64
C THR A 100 -0.25 -12.96 -9.15
N MET A 101 0.13 -11.88 -9.81
CA MET A 101 0.52 -11.91 -11.23
C MET A 101 1.82 -12.67 -11.47
N ASN A 102 2.75 -12.56 -10.54
CA ASN A 102 4.07 -13.18 -10.63
C ASN A 102 4.05 -14.67 -10.22
N ILE A 103 3.08 -15.06 -9.43
CA ILE A 103 2.91 -16.44 -8.99
C ILE A 103 1.80 -17.09 -9.85
N LYS A 104 2.05 -18.30 -10.35
CA LYS A 104 0.97 -19.10 -10.93
C LYS A 104 -0.01 -19.46 -9.80
N VAL A 105 -1.08 -18.66 -9.64
CA VAL A 105 -2.10 -18.90 -8.62
C VAL A 105 -2.69 -20.28 -8.83
N THR A 106 -2.32 -21.23 -7.99
CA THR A 106 -2.82 -22.60 -8.00
C THR A 106 -3.79 -22.78 -6.83
N ARG A 107 -4.69 -23.77 -6.95
CA ARG A 107 -5.56 -24.16 -5.84
C ARG A 107 -4.76 -24.46 -4.56
N ASN A 108 -3.55 -25.02 -4.69
CA ASN A 108 -2.68 -25.29 -3.55
C ASN A 108 -2.13 -24.03 -2.91
N TRP A 109 -1.80 -23.02 -3.71
CA TRP A 109 -1.37 -21.71 -3.19
C TRP A 109 -2.50 -21.03 -2.39
N ALA A 110 -3.70 -20.94 -2.97
CA ALA A 110 -4.87 -20.38 -2.29
C ALA A 110 -5.18 -21.11 -0.99
N LYS A 111 -5.11 -22.46 -0.98
CA LYS A 111 -5.29 -23.27 0.22
C LYS A 111 -4.23 -22.95 1.29
N LYS A 112 -2.95 -22.85 0.91
CA LYS A 112 -1.88 -22.50 1.83
C LYS A 112 -2.10 -21.11 2.44
N LEU A 113 -2.45 -20.12 1.62
CA LEU A 113 -2.73 -18.77 2.10
C LEU A 113 -3.90 -18.76 3.11
N THR A 114 -5.01 -19.44 2.78
CA THR A 114 -6.15 -19.60 3.70
C THR A 114 -5.72 -20.26 5.02
N MET A 115 -4.90 -21.29 4.98
CA MET A 115 -4.37 -21.93 6.19
C MET A 115 -3.51 -20.99 7.01
N THR A 116 -2.65 -20.18 6.37
CA THR A 116 -1.83 -19.19 7.06
C THR A 116 -2.68 -18.19 7.84
N TYR A 117 -3.73 -17.63 7.22
CA TYR A 117 -4.64 -16.70 7.90
C TYR A 117 -5.46 -17.37 9.01
N ASN A 118 -5.86 -18.63 8.84
CA ASN A 118 -6.58 -19.37 9.88
C ASN A 118 -5.66 -19.65 11.08
N ASN A 119 -4.41 -20.03 10.85
CA ASN A 119 -3.42 -20.21 11.92
C ASN A 119 -3.17 -18.88 12.64
N TYR A 120 -2.92 -17.81 11.91
CA TYR A 120 -2.79 -16.46 12.48
C TYR A 120 -3.96 -16.12 13.42
N ARG A 121 -5.22 -16.29 12.95
CA ARG A 121 -6.41 -16.01 13.77
C ARG A 121 -6.46 -16.87 15.03
N ALA A 122 -6.07 -18.14 14.95
CA ALA A 122 -6.07 -19.05 16.10
C ALA A 122 -4.97 -18.67 17.10
N GLU A 123 -3.78 -18.33 16.63
CA GLU A 123 -2.61 -18.00 17.44
C GLU A 123 -2.75 -16.63 18.13
N THR A 124 -3.46 -15.69 17.50
CA THR A 124 -3.58 -14.32 17.99
C THR A 124 -4.88 -14.04 18.77
N LEU A 125 -5.74 -15.04 18.95
CA LEU A 125 -7.07 -14.87 19.55
C LEU A 125 -7.07 -14.16 20.91
N PHE A 126 -6.02 -14.35 21.70
CA PHE A 126 -5.86 -13.78 23.06
C PHE A 126 -4.81 -12.68 23.14
N MET A 127 -4.27 -12.24 22.02
CA MET A 127 -3.29 -11.15 21.95
C MET A 127 -3.99 -9.79 21.97
N SER A 128 -3.28 -8.75 22.41
CA SER A 128 -3.73 -7.36 22.24
C SER A 128 -3.89 -7.00 20.77
N THR A 129 -4.63 -5.95 20.47
CA THR A 129 -4.80 -5.45 19.10
C THR A 129 -3.45 -5.13 18.44
N GLU A 130 -2.52 -4.52 19.18
CA GLU A 130 -1.17 -4.21 18.67
C GLU A 130 -0.38 -5.46 18.34
N GLU A 131 -0.37 -6.46 19.23
CA GLU A 131 0.29 -7.75 18.98
C GLU A 131 -0.31 -8.47 17.77
N GLN A 132 -1.64 -8.43 17.62
CA GLN A 132 -2.33 -8.96 16.45
C GLN A 132 -1.90 -8.25 15.16
N MET A 133 -1.78 -6.92 15.17
CA MET A 133 -1.33 -6.15 14.01
C MET A 133 0.12 -6.49 13.63
N VAL A 134 1.03 -6.59 14.62
CA VAL A 134 2.41 -7.01 14.39
C VAL A 134 2.47 -8.42 13.79
N ALA A 135 1.72 -9.37 14.37
CA ALA A 135 1.68 -10.74 13.88
C ALA A 135 1.10 -10.83 12.46
N TYR A 136 0.06 -10.03 12.15
CA TYR A 136 -0.52 -9.94 10.81
C TYR A 136 0.49 -9.47 9.78
N ARG A 137 1.25 -8.41 10.09
CA ARG A 137 2.28 -7.87 9.18
C ARG A 137 3.46 -8.82 8.94
N LYS A 138 3.68 -9.79 9.84
CA LYS A 138 4.69 -10.85 9.67
C LYS A 138 4.24 -12.00 8.76
N ILE A 139 2.98 -12.07 8.38
CA ILE A 139 2.53 -13.00 7.33
C ILE A 139 3.28 -12.65 6.04
N SER A 140 4.01 -13.60 5.47
CA SER A 140 4.88 -13.35 4.30
C SER A 140 4.19 -12.63 3.16
N TYR A 141 2.90 -12.87 2.95
CA TYR A 141 2.11 -12.24 1.90
C TYR A 141 1.90 -10.75 2.18
N GLU A 142 1.60 -10.39 3.44
CA GLU A 142 1.44 -8.99 3.88
C GLU A 142 2.80 -8.28 3.91
N TYR A 143 3.81 -8.93 4.50
CA TYR A 143 5.17 -8.40 4.59
C TYR A 143 5.74 -8.01 3.21
N LEU A 144 5.55 -8.86 2.21
CA LEU A 144 6.02 -8.57 0.85
C LEU A 144 5.22 -7.46 0.18
N ALA A 145 3.94 -7.28 0.50
CA ALA A 145 3.14 -6.17 0.02
C ALA A 145 3.59 -4.84 0.67
N ASP A 146 3.89 -4.83 1.97
CA ASP A 146 4.43 -3.67 2.67
C ASP A 146 5.81 -3.27 2.12
N LYS A 147 6.70 -4.24 1.94
CA LYS A 147 8.01 -4.02 1.33
C LYS A 147 7.90 -3.40 -0.05
N PHE A 148 7.04 -3.95 -0.89
CA PHE A 148 6.75 -3.40 -2.22
C PHE A 148 6.24 -1.96 -2.14
N ALA A 149 5.32 -1.67 -1.22
CA ALA A 149 4.77 -0.33 -1.04
C ALA A 149 5.86 0.69 -0.72
N VAL A 150 6.74 0.37 0.23
CA VAL A 150 7.86 1.25 0.62
C VAL A 150 8.86 1.43 -0.51
N GLU A 151 9.25 0.37 -1.20
CA GLU A 151 10.20 0.43 -2.33
C GLU A 151 9.69 1.33 -3.45
N ILE A 152 8.43 1.18 -3.86
CA ILE A 152 7.82 2.00 -4.92
C ILE A 152 7.61 3.43 -4.44
N PHE A 153 7.14 3.62 -3.20
CA PHE A 153 6.96 4.95 -2.65
C PHE A 153 8.28 5.70 -2.60
N ASN A 154 9.34 5.14 -2.01
CA ASN A 154 10.66 5.78 -1.93
C ASN A 154 11.20 6.18 -3.31
N LYS A 155 10.96 5.35 -4.32
CA LYS A 155 11.38 5.65 -5.69
C LYS A 155 10.60 6.80 -6.33
N TYR A 156 9.33 6.94 -6.02
CA TYR A 156 8.41 7.85 -6.72
C TYR A 156 7.68 8.85 -5.81
N ALA A 157 8.06 9.00 -4.53
CA ALA A 157 7.36 9.76 -3.51
C ALA A 157 6.90 11.15 -4.00
N VAL A 158 7.83 11.96 -4.50
CA VAL A 158 7.53 13.31 -5.03
C VAL A 158 6.46 13.27 -6.12
N LYS A 159 6.53 12.29 -7.01
CA LYS A 159 5.60 12.18 -8.14
C LYS A 159 4.24 11.66 -7.70
N ILE A 160 4.22 10.68 -6.79
CA ILE A 160 3.00 10.13 -6.21
C ILE A 160 2.26 11.22 -5.43
N LEU A 161 2.95 11.93 -4.54
CA LEU A 161 2.34 13.01 -3.76
C LEU A 161 1.86 14.16 -4.66
N ALA A 162 2.57 14.50 -5.71
CA ALA A 162 2.13 15.50 -6.69
C ALA A 162 0.81 15.06 -7.39
N ILE A 163 0.71 13.79 -7.76
CA ILE A 163 -0.53 13.22 -8.34
C ILE A 163 -1.68 13.29 -7.33
N LEU A 164 -1.46 12.85 -6.09
CA LEU A 164 -2.48 12.80 -5.04
C LEU A 164 -2.95 14.18 -4.60
N ASN A 165 -2.05 15.15 -4.58
CA ASN A 165 -2.38 16.55 -4.27
C ASN A 165 -2.97 17.31 -5.46
N GLY A 166 -2.78 16.84 -6.68
CA GLY A 166 -3.12 17.61 -7.88
C GLY A 166 -2.22 18.85 -8.06
N THR A 167 -0.96 18.74 -7.64
CA THR A 167 0.03 19.81 -7.64
C THR A 167 1.27 19.45 -8.47
N THR A 168 2.28 20.30 -8.50
CA THR A 168 3.52 20.04 -9.22
C THR A 168 4.56 19.33 -8.34
N GLN A 169 5.46 18.57 -8.98
CA GLN A 169 6.59 17.97 -8.27
C GLN A 169 7.49 19.02 -7.60
N LYS A 170 7.57 20.24 -8.15
CA LYS A 170 8.32 21.34 -7.59
C LYS A 170 7.76 21.77 -6.23
N GLU A 171 6.43 21.86 -6.12
CA GLU A 171 5.78 22.21 -4.85
C GLU A 171 6.01 21.15 -3.78
N ILE A 172 5.93 19.86 -4.12
CA ILE A 172 6.24 18.77 -3.18
C ILE A 172 7.71 18.85 -2.71
N LYS A 173 8.65 19.09 -3.64
CA LYS A 173 10.07 19.27 -3.28
C LYS A 173 10.31 20.46 -2.38
N ASN A 174 9.58 21.55 -2.59
CA ASN A 174 9.68 22.74 -1.72
C ASN A 174 9.19 22.41 -0.31
N ARG A 175 8.03 21.78 -0.15
CA ARG A 175 7.52 21.34 1.16
C ARG A 175 8.50 20.40 1.87
N LEU A 176 9.06 19.42 1.16
CA LEU A 176 10.07 18.53 1.73
C LEU A 176 11.31 19.31 2.21
N ALA A 177 11.74 20.33 1.46
CA ALA A 177 12.88 21.15 1.86
C ALA A 177 12.59 22.02 3.08
N GLU A 178 11.34 22.47 3.24
CA GLU A 178 10.87 23.20 4.43
C GLU A 178 10.87 22.29 5.67
N VAL A 179 10.23 21.13 5.59
CA VAL A 179 10.21 20.15 6.68
C VAL A 179 11.63 19.77 7.13
N LYS A 180 12.53 19.49 6.17
CA LYS A 180 13.93 19.15 6.50
C LYS A 180 14.71 20.29 7.18
N LYS A 181 14.32 21.53 7.00
CA LYS A 181 14.94 22.67 7.71
C LYS A 181 14.41 22.83 9.14
N GLU A 182 13.16 22.42 9.40
CA GLU A 182 12.56 22.48 10.73
C GLU A 182 13.10 21.39 11.66
N VAL A 183 13.59 20.29 11.10
CA VAL A 183 14.11 19.12 11.85
C VAL A 183 15.64 19.17 12.03
N ALA A 184 16.33 20.06 11.32
CA ALA A 184 17.79 20.20 11.36
C ALA A 184 18.24 21.27 12.38
#